data_347bfd3d343eca43aa512516d889ed79
#
_entry.id   347bfd3d343eca43aa512516d889ed79
#
_cell.length_a   1.000
_cell.length_b   1.000
_cell.length_c   1.000
_cell.angle_alpha   90.00
_cell.angle_beta   90.00
_cell.angle_gamma   90.00
#
_symmetry.space_group_name_H-M   'P 1'
#
loop_
_entity.id
_entity.type
_entity.pdbx_description
1 polymer ?
#
loop_
_entity_poly.entity_id
_entity_poly.type
_entity_poly.pdbx_seq_one_letter_code
_entity_poly.pdbx_strand_id
1 'polypeptide(L)'
;MAAPNIKAPTTVTGKTARYAVTATIGAALSNAAASDKVFKINSIFCANIDGVNAADISVSIYDGTTDHYIAKTIAVPADATQIISTKETYFYLEEGDSIRALASAASDLGLVIGYEEIS
;
A
#
# COMPACT_ATOMS: atom_id res chain seq x y z
N MET A 1 18.68 -15.14 1.48
CA MET A 1 17.30 -15.55 1.78
C MET A 1 16.48 -15.41 0.52
N ALA A 2 15.61 -16.33 0.26
CA ALA A 2 14.87 -16.35 -0.99
C ALA A 2 13.38 -16.23 -0.72
N ALA A 3 12.69 -15.48 -1.58
CA ALA A 3 11.24 -15.40 -1.55
C ALA A 3 10.66 -16.78 -1.84
N PRO A 4 9.47 -17.10 -1.31
CA PRO A 4 8.87 -18.41 -1.49
C PRO A 4 8.45 -18.66 -2.93
N ASN A 5 8.40 -19.94 -3.28
CA ASN A 5 7.84 -20.38 -4.56
C ASN A 5 6.31 -20.31 -4.44
N ILE A 6 5.69 -19.43 -5.19
CA ILE A 6 4.24 -19.21 -5.10
C ILE A 6 3.41 -20.38 -5.64
N LYS A 7 4.03 -21.32 -6.35
CA LYS A 7 3.34 -22.54 -6.78
C LYS A 7 3.24 -23.57 -5.65
N ALA A 8 4.11 -23.47 -4.65
CA ALA A 8 4.15 -24.41 -3.55
C ALA A 8 4.55 -23.71 -2.24
N PRO A 9 3.78 -22.73 -1.79
CA PRO A 9 4.10 -22.02 -0.56
C PRO A 9 3.81 -22.89 0.66
N THR A 10 4.56 -22.67 1.73
CA THR A 10 4.30 -23.34 3.00
C THR A 10 3.07 -22.77 3.68
N THR A 11 2.93 -21.45 3.68
CA THR A 11 1.84 -20.76 4.36
C THR A 11 1.37 -19.55 3.54
N VAL A 12 0.07 -19.38 3.46
CA VAL A 12 -0.56 -18.18 2.87
C VAL A 12 -1.55 -17.64 3.89
N THR A 13 -1.34 -16.40 4.32
CA THR A 13 -2.19 -15.75 5.32
C THR A 13 -2.76 -14.48 4.76
N GLY A 14 -4.08 -14.35 4.76
CA GLY A 14 -4.75 -13.11 4.35
C GLY A 14 -4.64 -12.06 5.44
N LYS A 15 -4.26 -10.86 5.06
CA LYS A 15 -4.08 -9.74 5.98
C LYS A 15 -4.60 -8.44 5.39
N THR A 16 -4.84 -7.47 6.26
CA THR A 16 -5.25 -6.13 5.87
C THR A 16 -4.43 -5.12 6.65
N ALA A 17 -3.70 -4.26 5.93
CA ALA A 17 -2.97 -3.16 6.53
C ALA A 17 -3.84 -1.90 6.50
N ARG A 18 -3.76 -1.11 7.56
CA ARG A 18 -4.48 0.16 7.70
C ARG A 18 -3.48 1.24 8.06
N TYR A 19 -3.57 2.35 7.39
CA TYR A 19 -2.60 3.42 7.58
C TYR A 19 -3.27 4.79 7.50
N ALA A 20 -3.07 5.60 8.53
CA ALA A 20 -3.48 7.00 8.51
C ALA A 20 -2.43 7.79 7.77
N VAL A 21 -2.76 8.27 6.58
CA VAL A 21 -1.78 8.94 5.72
C VAL A 21 -1.47 10.32 6.28
N THR A 22 -0.19 10.65 6.32
CA THR A 22 0.27 11.95 6.81
C THR A 22 0.75 12.84 5.66
N ALA A 23 1.04 14.10 5.96
CA ALA A 23 1.58 15.03 4.97
C ALA A 23 3.08 14.80 4.69
N THR A 24 3.69 13.86 5.39
CA THR A 24 5.08 13.42 5.16
C THR A 24 5.03 11.98 4.67
N ILE A 25 5.81 11.65 3.65
CA ILE A 25 5.82 10.31 3.10
C ILE A 25 6.23 9.28 4.17
N GLY A 26 5.47 8.19 4.25
CA GLY A 26 5.71 7.15 5.24
C GLY A 26 5.29 5.79 4.73
N ALA A 27 5.83 4.73 5.34
CA ALA A 27 5.53 3.36 4.96
C ALA A 27 4.19 2.91 5.54
N ALA A 28 3.28 2.51 4.66
CA ALA A 28 2.00 1.92 5.05
C ALA A 28 2.11 0.41 5.27
N LEU A 29 2.99 -0.24 4.52
CA LEU A 29 3.22 -1.68 4.60
C LEU A 29 4.65 -1.95 4.14
N SER A 30 5.40 -2.71 4.93
CA SER A 30 6.78 -3.05 4.60
C SER A 30 6.98 -4.55 4.64
N ASN A 31 7.71 -5.07 3.64
CA ASN A 31 8.22 -6.43 3.68
C ASN A 31 9.70 -6.35 4.03
N ALA A 32 10.04 -6.78 5.24
CA ALA A 32 11.41 -6.64 5.75
C ALA A 32 12.42 -7.37 4.87
N ALA A 33 13.62 -6.82 4.80
CA ALA A 33 14.72 -7.49 4.12
C ALA A 33 14.98 -8.84 4.78
N ALA A 34 15.23 -9.87 3.97
CA ALA A 34 15.49 -11.23 4.43
C ALA A 34 14.33 -11.84 5.24
N SER A 35 13.10 -11.43 4.96
CA SER A 35 11.91 -11.97 5.62
C SER A 35 11.56 -13.39 5.16
N ASP A 36 12.06 -13.82 4.00
CA ASP A 36 11.68 -15.06 3.32
C ASP A 36 10.18 -15.08 2.95
N LYS A 37 9.60 -13.89 2.74
CA LYS A 37 8.18 -13.75 2.42
C LYS A 37 7.98 -12.91 1.18
N VAL A 38 6.86 -13.12 0.53
CA VAL A 38 6.38 -12.21 -0.51
C VAL A 38 4.93 -11.86 -0.17
N PHE A 39 4.56 -10.59 -0.36
CA PHE A 39 3.19 -10.15 -0.10
C PHE A 39 2.50 -9.96 -1.44
N LYS A 40 1.41 -10.68 -1.67
CA LYS A 40 0.58 -10.45 -2.83
C LYS A 40 -0.42 -9.35 -2.49
N ILE A 41 -0.27 -8.20 -3.12
CA ILE A 41 -1.11 -7.04 -2.86
C ILE A 41 -2.35 -7.13 -3.73
N ASN A 42 -3.49 -7.41 -3.11
CA ASN A 42 -4.74 -7.63 -3.83
C ASN A 42 -5.52 -6.34 -4.07
N SER A 43 -5.47 -5.40 -3.13
CA SER A 43 -6.20 -4.15 -3.28
C SER A 43 -5.59 -3.04 -2.44
N ILE A 44 -5.66 -1.82 -2.96
CA ILE A 44 -5.27 -0.61 -2.23
C ILE A 44 -6.36 0.41 -2.48
N PHE A 45 -6.95 0.93 -1.42
CA PHE A 45 -7.91 2.02 -1.56
C PHE A 45 -7.71 3.05 -0.47
N CYS A 46 -8.08 4.28 -0.80
CA CYS A 46 -7.88 5.45 0.04
C CYS A 46 -9.22 6.14 0.27
N ALA A 47 -9.60 6.28 1.53
CA ALA A 47 -10.83 6.96 1.90
C ALA A 47 -10.50 8.34 2.47
N ASN A 48 -11.24 9.35 2.02
CA ASN A 48 -11.18 10.68 2.60
C ASN A 48 -12.24 10.79 3.69
N ILE A 49 -11.80 10.93 4.92
CA ILE A 49 -12.70 11.01 6.06
C ILE A 49 -13.05 12.44 6.45
N ASP A 50 -12.53 13.43 5.72
CA ASP A 50 -12.93 14.82 5.91
C ASP A 50 -14.21 15.07 5.11
N GLY A 51 -15.24 15.54 5.79
CA GLY A 51 -16.54 15.79 5.16
C GLY A 51 -16.62 17.10 4.40
N VAL A 52 -15.55 17.90 4.36
CA VAL A 52 -15.57 19.26 3.79
C VAL A 52 -14.53 19.43 2.68
N ASN A 53 -13.31 18.98 2.90
CA ASN A 53 -12.18 19.25 2.00
C ASN A 53 -11.71 18.02 1.26
N ALA A 54 -11.39 18.21 -0.02
CA ALA A 54 -10.67 17.21 -0.79
C ALA A 54 -9.20 17.19 -0.36
N ALA A 55 -8.54 16.05 -0.55
CA ALA A 55 -7.11 15.91 -0.32
C ALA A 55 -6.50 15.02 -1.40
N ASP A 56 -5.23 15.24 -1.70
CA ASP A 56 -4.54 14.48 -2.73
C ASP A 56 -3.77 13.31 -2.10
N ILE A 57 -3.81 12.15 -2.76
CA ILE A 57 -3.08 10.97 -2.35
C ILE A 57 -1.98 10.63 -3.34
N SER A 58 -0.82 10.28 -2.84
CA SER A 58 0.26 9.70 -3.62
C SER A 58 0.68 8.39 -2.97
N VAL A 59 0.80 7.33 -3.76
CA VAL A 59 1.19 6.01 -3.28
C VAL A 59 2.31 5.48 -4.16
N SER A 60 3.35 4.96 -3.53
CA SER A 60 4.52 4.45 -4.24
C SER A 60 4.95 3.09 -3.71
N ILE A 61 5.71 2.37 -4.53
CA ILE A 61 6.46 1.20 -4.10
C ILE A 61 7.91 1.68 -3.95
N TYR A 62 8.43 1.54 -2.73
CA TYR A 62 9.78 1.99 -2.39
C TYR A 62 10.70 0.78 -2.33
N ASP A 63 11.77 0.79 -3.12
CA ASP A 63 12.70 -0.33 -3.23
C ASP A 63 13.91 -0.22 -2.30
N GLY A 64 13.84 0.70 -1.34
CA GLY A 64 14.95 0.99 -0.43
C GLY A 64 15.79 2.18 -0.88
N THR A 65 15.58 2.67 -2.10
CA THR A 65 16.33 3.78 -2.68
C THR A 65 15.42 4.77 -3.39
N THR A 66 14.49 4.27 -4.20
CA THR A 66 13.65 5.09 -5.08
C THR A 66 12.18 4.75 -4.87
N ASP A 67 11.34 5.77 -4.85
CA ASP A 67 9.89 5.61 -4.85
C ASP A 67 9.40 5.49 -6.30
N HIS A 68 8.69 4.41 -6.59
CA HIS A 68 8.04 4.18 -7.87
C HIS A 68 6.55 4.39 -7.69
N TYR A 69 6.03 5.51 -8.18
CA TYR A 69 4.65 5.89 -7.91
C TYR A 69 3.66 5.05 -8.72
N ILE A 70 2.65 4.53 -8.04
CA ILE A 70 1.48 3.91 -8.68
C ILE A 70 0.30 4.85 -8.69
N ALA A 71 0.33 5.90 -7.85
CA ALA A 71 -0.63 6.99 -7.85
C ALA A 71 0.11 8.24 -7.41
N LYS A 72 -0.04 9.32 -8.17
CA LYS A 72 0.66 10.57 -7.88
C LYS A 72 -0.33 11.72 -7.86
N THR A 73 -0.50 12.33 -6.69
CA THR A 73 -1.31 13.54 -6.51
C THR A 73 -2.72 13.38 -7.08
N ILE A 74 -3.39 12.28 -6.71
CA ILE A 74 -4.77 12.03 -7.13
C ILE A 74 -5.72 12.65 -6.12
N ALA A 75 -6.59 13.53 -6.58
CA ALA A 75 -7.56 14.19 -5.71
C ALA A 75 -8.62 13.19 -5.24
N VAL A 76 -8.83 13.11 -3.93
CA VAL A 76 -9.88 12.32 -3.32
C VAL A 76 -10.90 13.30 -2.74
N PRO A 77 -12.09 13.39 -3.33
CA PRO A 77 -13.13 14.31 -2.82
C PRO A 77 -13.52 14.00 -1.38
N ALA A 78 -14.07 14.99 -0.69
CA ALA A 78 -14.57 14.81 0.67
C ALA A 78 -15.54 13.63 0.74
N ASP A 79 -15.43 12.80 1.77
CA ASP A 79 -16.27 11.62 2.00
C ASP A 79 -16.24 10.57 0.88
N ALA A 80 -15.26 10.63 -0.03
CA ALA A 80 -15.15 9.69 -1.13
C ALA A 80 -14.00 8.70 -0.90
N THR A 81 -14.00 7.62 -1.68
CA THR A 81 -12.94 6.62 -1.67
C THR A 81 -12.35 6.50 -3.07
N GLN A 82 -11.02 6.54 -3.16
CA GLN A 82 -10.29 6.33 -4.40
C GLN A 82 -9.69 4.94 -4.39
N ILE A 83 -10.00 4.16 -5.41
CA ILE A 83 -9.40 2.84 -5.60
C ILE A 83 -8.06 3.04 -6.32
N ILE A 84 -6.97 2.65 -5.67
CA ILE A 84 -5.62 2.76 -6.23
C ILE A 84 -5.28 1.49 -7.02
N SER A 85 -5.58 0.33 -6.44
CA SER A 85 -5.31 -0.95 -7.07
C SER A 85 -6.43 -1.93 -6.76
N THR A 86 -6.80 -2.75 -7.74
CA THR A 86 -7.81 -3.78 -7.59
C THR A 86 -7.17 -5.15 -7.68
N LYS A 87 -7.97 -6.20 -7.42
CA LYS A 87 -7.50 -7.57 -7.52
C LYS A 87 -7.01 -7.92 -8.94
N GLU A 88 -7.51 -7.24 -9.95
CA GLU A 88 -7.10 -7.45 -11.34
C GLU A 88 -5.74 -6.85 -11.65
N THR A 89 -5.30 -5.86 -10.88
CA THR A 89 -4.02 -5.19 -11.04
C THR A 89 -3.07 -5.54 -9.90
N TYR A 90 -3.21 -6.73 -9.32
CA TYR A 90 -2.39 -7.13 -8.19
C TYR A 90 -0.90 -7.14 -8.54
N PHE A 91 -0.07 -6.98 -7.51
CA PHE A 91 1.38 -7.08 -7.65
C PHE A 91 1.97 -7.70 -6.39
N TYR A 92 3.24 -8.01 -6.44
CA TYR A 92 3.95 -8.61 -5.30
C TYR A 92 4.88 -7.60 -4.66
N LEU A 93 4.83 -7.51 -3.35
CA LEU A 93 5.77 -6.71 -2.56
C LEU A 93 6.89 -7.65 -2.12
N GLU A 94 8.07 -7.46 -2.69
CA GLU A 94 9.22 -8.31 -2.48
C GLU A 94 9.98 -7.93 -1.21
N GLU A 95 10.91 -8.77 -0.81
CA GLU A 95 11.74 -8.50 0.37
C GLU A 95 12.49 -7.19 0.22
N GLY A 96 12.44 -6.36 1.25
CA GLY A 96 13.09 -5.05 1.25
C GLY A 96 12.25 -3.93 0.65
N ASP A 97 11.10 -4.24 0.08
CA ASP A 97 10.21 -3.24 -0.49
C ASP A 97 9.17 -2.78 0.50
N SER A 98 8.64 -1.59 0.29
CA SER A 98 7.52 -1.08 1.08
C SER A 98 6.55 -0.28 0.20
N ILE A 99 5.31 -0.23 0.64
CA ILE A 99 4.31 0.67 0.05
C ILE A 99 4.32 1.93 0.90
N ARG A 100 4.61 3.06 0.27
CA ARG A 100 4.64 4.35 0.95
C ARG A 100 3.52 5.24 0.45
N ALA A 101 3.07 6.14 1.30
CA ALA A 101 1.97 7.03 0.98
C ALA A 101 2.20 8.42 1.53
N LEU A 102 1.62 9.41 0.85
CA LEU A 102 1.73 10.82 1.19
C LEU A 102 0.41 11.50 0.84
N ALA A 103 -0.09 12.31 1.75
CA ALA A 103 -1.29 13.11 1.53
C ALA A 103 -0.95 14.60 1.47
N SER A 104 -1.78 15.37 0.78
CA SER A 104 -1.63 16.83 0.75
C SER A 104 -2.01 17.47 2.08
N ALA A 105 -2.77 16.77 2.92
CA ALA A 105 -3.16 17.26 4.24
C ALA A 105 -3.16 16.10 5.24
N ALA A 106 -2.72 16.37 6.46
CA ALA A 106 -2.70 15.36 7.51
C ALA A 106 -4.13 15.08 8.02
N SER A 107 -4.35 13.83 8.46
CA SER A 107 -5.57 13.39 9.14
C SER A 107 -6.83 13.29 8.29
N ASP A 108 -6.73 13.50 6.98
CA ASP A 108 -7.89 13.44 6.08
C ASP A 108 -8.02 12.09 5.38
N LEU A 109 -6.91 11.44 5.05
CA LEU A 109 -6.90 10.24 4.24
C LEU A 109 -6.49 9.00 5.03
N GLY A 110 -7.24 7.92 4.83
CA GLY A 110 -6.89 6.60 5.35
C GLY A 110 -6.64 5.63 4.21
N LEU A 111 -5.57 4.85 4.31
CA LEU A 111 -5.22 3.85 3.30
C LEU A 111 -5.49 2.46 3.84
N VAL A 112 -6.11 1.63 3.03
CA VAL A 112 -6.38 0.23 3.37
C VAL A 112 -5.80 -0.66 2.28
N ILE A 113 -4.98 -1.62 2.68
CA ILE A 113 -4.30 -2.54 1.77
C ILE A 113 -4.69 -3.96 2.14
N GLY A 114 -5.38 -4.65 1.23
CA GLY A 114 -5.67 -6.07 1.39
C GLY A 114 -4.58 -6.89 0.72
N TYR A 115 -3.98 -7.82 1.45
CA TYR A 115 -2.87 -8.60 0.89
C TYR A 115 -2.79 -10.00 1.48
N GLU A 116 -2.04 -10.85 0.79
CA GLU A 116 -1.73 -12.19 1.26
C GLU A 116 -0.23 -12.27 1.57
N GLU A 117 0.09 -12.67 2.79
CA GLU A 117 1.47 -12.92 3.20
C GLU A 117 1.80 -14.37 2.88
N ILE A 118 2.74 -14.57 1.97
CA ILE A 118 3.10 -15.89 1.44
C ILE A 118 4.50 -16.24 1.92
N SER A 119 4.63 -17.40 2.51
CA SER A 119 5.93 -17.89 2.99
C SER A 119 6.17 -19.36 2.64
#